data_1a26b5fcf241bbeb908a4d73d15db5ef
#
_entry.id   1a26b5fcf241bbeb908a4d73d15db5ef
#
_cell.length_a   1.000
_cell.length_b   1.000
_cell.length_c   1.000
_cell.angle_alpha   90.00
_cell.angle_beta   90.00
_cell.angle_gamma   90.00
#
_symmetry.space_group_name_H-M   'P 1'
#
loop_
_entity.id
_entity.type
_entity.pdbx_description
1 polymer ?
#
loop_
_entity_poly.entity_id
_entity_poly.type
_entity_poly.pdbx_seq_one_letter_code
_entity_poly.pdbx_strand_id
1 'polypeptide(L)'
;MATIMCTEHRPQMSTVRPGVMQKRDRDDSRQGTVIPFEPKIDTTKIKVKLIENVKEDKGTVDITEAKILVSGGRGVGNAAGFEKLQELADVLDAQVSSSRAMVDAGIMPHDRQVGQTGKTVRPDLYIACCIPWPRLRRKRAWLCRPKGTGERLGPTPNFCGAF
;
A
#
# COMPACT_ATOMS: atom_id res chain seq x y z
N MET A 1 -16.08 -9.03 -3.90
CA MET A 1 -16.61 -7.71 -3.51
C MET A 1 -17.77 -7.99 -2.56
N ALA A 2 -17.79 -7.39 -1.38
CA ALA A 2 -18.93 -7.48 -0.47
C ALA A 2 -19.68 -6.14 -0.52
N THR A 3 -21.00 -6.20 -0.64
CA THR A 3 -21.86 -5.03 -0.55
C THR A 3 -22.55 -5.06 0.81
N ILE A 4 -22.39 -3.99 1.58
CA ILE A 4 -23.04 -3.85 2.88
C ILE A 4 -24.18 -2.85 2.71
N MET A 5 -25.40 -3.28 3.04
CA MET A 5 -26.59 -2.44 2.98
C MET A 5 -27.13 -2.20 4.39
N CYS A 6 -27.25 -0.93 4.78
CA CYS A 6 -27.90 -0.51 6.02
C CYS A 6 -29.26 0.08 5.67
N THR A 7 -30.33 -0.72 5.78
CA THR A 7 -31.69 -0.30 5.41
C THR A 7 -32.46 0.32 6.57
N GLU A 8 -32.18 -0.12 7.79
CA GLU A 8 -32.99 0.19 8.98
C GLU A 8 -32.44 1.34 9.84
N HIS A 9 -31.12 1.57 9.79
CA HIS A 9 -30.46 2.54 10.67
C HIS A 9 -29.98 3.79 9.93
N ARG A 10 -30.16 4.93 10.55
CA ARG A 10 -29.69 6.25 10.09
C ARG A 10 -28.97 6.98 11.26
N PRO A 11 -27.94 7.80 10.99
CA PRO A 11 -27.29 8.01 9.69
C PRO A 11 -26.47 6.80 9.21
N GLN A 12 -26.28 6.69 7.90
CA GLN A 12 -25.33 5.69 7.35
C GLN A 12 -23.91 6.19 7.58
N MET A 13 -23.09 5.37 8.20
CA MET A 13 -21.72 5.74 8.55
C MET A 13 -20.75 4.68 7.96
N SER A 14 -19.64 5.16 7.43
CA SER A 14 -18.58 4.30 6.91
C SER A 14 -17.22 4.96 7.07
N THR A 15 -16.19 4.16 7.17
CA THR A 15 -14.81 4.60 7.16
C THR A 15 -14.11 4.09 5.90
N VAL A 16 -13.26 4.91 5.32
CA VAL A 16 -12.45 4.56 4.15
C VAL A 16 -11.00 4.55 4.56
N ARG A 17 -10.28 3.48 4.20
CA ARG A 17 -8.84 3.41 4.44
C ARG A 17 -8.11 4.49 3.65
N PRO A 18 -7.11 5.16 4.23
CA PRO A 18 -6.28 6.12 3.50
C PRO A 18 -5.70 5.51 2.21
N GLY A 19 -5.61 6.32 1.16
CA GLY A 19 -5.03 5.88 -0.12
C GLY A 19 -5.91 4.97 -1.00
N VAL A 20 -7.10 4.55 -0.56
CA VAL A 20 -7.99 3.67 -1.35
C VAL A 20 -8.75 4.44 -2.42
N MET A 21 -9.25 5.62 -2.07
CA MET A 21 -10.00 6.49 -2.98
C MET A 21 -9.17 7.68 -3.40
N GLN A 22 -9.38 8.14 -4.63
CA GLN A 22 -8.73 9.36 -5.12
C GLN A 22 -9.37 10.58 -4.46
N LYS A 23 -8.53 11.49 -3.97
CA LYS A 23 -8.99 12.78 -3.48
C LYS A 23 -9.68 13.51 -4.63
N ARG A 24 -10.85 14.06 -4.37
CA ARG A 24 -11.52 14.98 -5.30
C ARG A 24 -10.90 16.36 -5.19
N ASP A 25 -11.02 17.12 -6.26
CA ASP A 25 -10.68 18.53 -6.24
C ASP A 25 -11.55 19.26 -5.24
N ARG A 26 -10.99 20.29 -4.62
CA ARG A 26 -11.71 21.10 -3.66
C ARG A 26 -12.76 21.93 -4.40
N ASP A 27 -13.98 21.91 -3.89
CA ASP A 27 -15.10 22.69 -4.39
C ASP A 27 -15.42 23.79 -3.39
N ASP A 28 -14.92 25.00 -3.64
CA ASP A 28 -15.09 26.15 -2.78
C ASP A 28 -16.51 26.78 -2.88
N SER A 29 -17.33 26.32 -3.83
CA SER A 29 -18.72 26.77 -3.96
C SER A 29 -19.65 26.18 -2.90
N ARG A 30 -19.23 25.10 -2.23
CA ARG A 30 -20.01 24.42 -1.20
C ARG A 30 -19.85 25.08 0.14
N GLN A 31 -20.95 25.53 0.69
CA GLN A 31 -21.01 26.03 2.06
C GLN A 31 -21.65 24.98 2.95
N GLY A 32 -21.10 24.82 4.15
CA GLY A 32 -21.61 23.94 5.19
C GLY A 32 -21.78 24.68 6.50
N THR A 33 -22.69 24.21 7.33
CA THR A 33 -22.89 24.75 8.69
C THR A 33 -21.98 23.98 9.63
N VAL A 34 -21.10 24.69 10.35
CA VAL A 34 -20.25 24.11 11.40
C VAL A 34 -20.99 24.32 12.74
N ILE A 35 -21.36 23.22 13.36
CA ILE A 35 -22.00 23.21 14.67
C ILE A 35 -20.95 22.80 15.70
N PRO A 36 -20.50 23.70 16.59
CA PRO A 36 -19.59 23.33 17.67
C PRO A 36 -20.32 22.42 18.66
N PHE A 37 -19.72 21.31 19.01
CA PHE A 37 -20.26 20.40 20.01
C PHE A 37 -19.22 20.13 21.09
N GLU A 38 -19.52 20.46 22.31
CA GLU A 38 -18.69 20.18 23.47
C GLU A 38 -19.20 18.89 24.15
N PRO A 39 -18.47 17.74 23.97
CA PRO A 39 -18.87 16.51 24.59
C PRO A 39 -18.64 16.55 26.10
N LYS A 40 -19.66 16.24 26.88
CA LYS A 40 -19.53 16.06 28.34
C LYS A 40 -18.91 14.66 28.60
N ILE A 41 -17.58 14.60 28.62
CA ILE A 41 -16.83 13.36 28.85
C ILE A 41 -16.57 13.24 30.36
N ASP A 42 -17.07 12.16 30.96
CA ASP A 42 -16.75 11.81 32.33
C ASP A 42 -15.35 11.14 32.37
N THR A 43 -14.36 11.97 32.68
CA THR A 43 -12.95 11.53 32.71
C THR A 43 -12.68 10.49 33.81
N THR A 44 -13.56 10.36 34.81
CA THR A 44 -13.39 9.40 35.90
C THR A 44 -13.60 7.96 35.43
N LYS A 45 -14.33 7.76 34.33
CA LYS A 45 -14.57 6.47 33.69
C LYS A 45 -13.47 6.01 32.76
N ILE A 46 -12.54 6.91 32.41
CA ILE A 46 -11.41 6.60 31.53
C ILE A 46 -10.34 5.89 32.35
N LYS A 47 -10.24 4.56 32.18
CA LYS A 47 -9.28 3.72 32.88
C LYS A 47 -7.88 3.68 32.25
N VAL A 48 -7.71 4.24 31.05
CA VAL A 48 -6.47 4.22 30.28
C VAL A 48 -5.92 5.62 30.17
N LYS A 49 -4.65 5.80 30.50
CA LYS A 49 -3.93 7.07 30.35
C LYS A 49 -2.83 6.86 29.29
N LEU A 50 -2.84 7.70 28.26
CA LEU A 50 -1.73 7.75 27.31
C LEU A 50 -0.50 8.31 28.04
N ILE A 51 0.56 7.50 28.16
CA ILE A 51 1.80 7.89 28.82
C ILE A 51 2.69 8.66 27.84
N GLU A 52 2.92 8.08 26.68
CA GLU A 52 3.81 8.63 25.66
C GLU A 52 3.38 8.17 24.28
N ASN A 53 3.61 8.99 23.28
CA ASN A 53 3.45 8.64 21.87
C ASN A 53 4.82 8.72 21.20
N VAL A 54 5.50 7.58 21.13
CA VAL A 54 6.81 7.47 20.47
C VAL A 54 6.57 7.36 18.97
N LYS A 55 6.86 8.42 18.23
CA LYS A 55 6.92 8.39 16.77
C LYS A 55 8.32 8.01 16.35
N GLU A 56 8.48 6.87 15.72
CA GLU A 56 9.72 6.54 15.04
C GLU A 56 9.82 7.38 13.76
N ASP A 57 10.69 8.38 13.75
CA ASP A 57 11.07 9.09 12.53
C ASP A 57 12.00 8.18 11.73
N LYS A 58 11.41 7.30 10.93
CA LYS A 58 12.18 6.35 10.11
C LYS A 58 12.88 7.00 8.91
N GLY A 59 12.79 8.31 8.72
CA GLY A 59 13.45 9.04 7.62
C GLY A 59 13.08 8.54 6.21
N THR A 60 12.21 7.54 6.11
CA THR A 60 11.81 6.93 4.84
C THR A 60 10.37 7.28 4.52
N VAL A 61 10.14 7.70 3.28
CA VAL A 61 8.79 8.00 2.79
C VAL A 61 7.87 6.80 2.96
N ASP A 62 6.66 7.03 3.46
CA ASP A 62 5.67 5.97 3.58
C ASP A 62 5.26 5.46 2.18
N ILE A 63 5.29 4.16 1.98
CA ILE A 63 4.93 3.53 0.70
C ILE A 63 3.47 3.82 0.28
N THR A 64 2.61 4.26 1.20
CA THR A 64 1.22 4.63 0.89
C THR A 64 1.13 5.94 0.11
N GLU A 65 2.13 6.82 0.24
CA GLU A 65 2.21 8.13 -0.42
C GLU A 65 3.05 8.10 -1.70
N ALA A 66 3.77 7.00 -1.93
CA ALA A 66 4.64 6.85 -3.09
C ALA A 66 3.86 6.84 -4.41
N LYS A 67 4.30 7.66 -5.37
CA LYS A 67 3.75 7.69 -6.73
C LYS A 67 4.17 6.49 -7.55
N ILE A 68 5.40 6.02 -7.36
CA ILE A 68 5.97 4.87 -8.05
C ILE A 68 6.42 3.85 -7.01
N LEU A 69 6.03 2.59 -7.21
CA LEU A 69 6.44 1.48 -6.34
C LEU A 69 7.09 0.37 -7.16
N VAL A 70 8.25 -0.07 -6.67
CA VAL A 70 8.94 -1.28 -7.14
C VAL A 70 8.78 -2.35 -6.07
N SER A 71 8.06 -3.42 -6.38
CA SER A 71 7.68 -4.43 -5.40
C SER A 71 8.32 -5.79 -5.69
N GLY A 72 9.00 -6.34 -4.70
CA GLY A 72 9.64 -7.64 -4.78
C GLY A 72 8.81 -8.77 -4.16
N GLY A 73 8.72 -9.91 -4.85
CA GLY A 73 8.10 -11.13 -4.36
C GLY A 73 9.12 -12.23 -4.06
N ARG A 74 8.61 -13.42 -3.72
CA ARG A 74 9.44 -14.58 -3.34
C ARG A 74 10.49 -14.95 -4.39
N GLY A 75 10.22 -14.74 -5.68
CA GLY A 75 11.15 -15.06 -6.75
C GLY A 75 12.35 -14.13 -6.87
N VAL A 76 12.39 -13.01 -6.12
CA VAL A 76 13.58 -12.15 -5.98
C VAL A 76 14.67 -12.88 -5.19
N GLY A 77 14.28 -13.80 -4.31
CA GLY A 77 15.15 -14.74 -3.63
C GLY A 77 15.69 -14.20 -2.29
N ASN A 78 16.64 -13.31 -2.31
CA ASN A 78 17.39 -12.87 -1.13
C ASN A 78 17.57 -11.36 -1.06
N ALA A 79 18.29 -10.87 -0.06
CA ALA A 79 18.58 -9.44 0.14
C ALA A 79 19.33 -8.82 -1.06
N ALA A 80 20.29 -9.53 -1.66
CA ALA A 80 21.02 -9.06 -2.84
C ALA A 80 20.10 -8.82 -4.07
N GLY A 81 18.99 -9.58 -4.18
CA GLY A 81 17.98 -9.32 -5.19
C GLY A 81 17.21 -8.02 -4.92
N PHE A 82 17.00 -7.66 -3.65
CA PHE A 82 16.38 -6.39 -3.30
C PHE A 82 17.29 -5.18 -3.50
N GLU A 83 18.62 -5.35 -3.41
CA GLU A 83 19.58 -4.28 -3.77
C GLU A 83 19.39 -3.84 -5.22
N LYS A 84 19.22 -4.79 -6.14
CA LYS A 84 18.93 -4.48 -7.56
C LYS A 84 17.57 -3.78 -7.75
N LEU A 85 16.57 -4.13 -6.93
CA LEU A 85 15.29 -3.43 -6.96
C LEU A 85 15.42 -2.02 -6.38
N GLN A 86 16.32 -1.81 -5.43
CA GLN A 86 16.64 -0.50 -4.88
C GLN A 86 17.33 0.37 -5.94
N GLU A 87 18.32 -0.16 -6.66
CA GLU A 87 18.96 0.56 -7.78
C GLU A 87 17.94 1.02 -8.83
N LEU A 88 17.00 0.14 -9.18
CA LEU A 88 15.90 0.49 -10.09
C LEU A 88 14.97 1.56 -9.50
N ALA A 89 14.68 1.46 -8.21
CA ALA A 89 13.83 2.43 -7.51
C ALA A 89 14.48 3.81 -7.45
N ASP A 90 15.79 3.86 -7.21
CA ASP A 90 16.56 5.11 -7.15
C ASP A 90 16.56 5.83 -8.50
N VAL A 91 16.69 5.10 -9.61
CA VAL A 91 16.60 5.67 -10.97
C VAL A 91 15.22 6.25 -11.27
N LEU A 92 14.17 5.67 -10.71
CA LEU A 92 12.78 6.06 -10.97
C LEU A 92 12.19 7.01 -9.92
N ASP A 93 12.97 7.42 -8.93
CA ASP A 93 12.48 8.12 -7.73
C ASP A 93 11.29 7.36 -7.10
N ALA A 94 11.43 6.06 -6.99
CA ALA A 94 10.41 5.13 -6.53
C ALA A 94 10.71 4.61 -5.12
N GLN A 95 9.69 4.06 -4.46
CA GLN A 95 9.87 3.36 -3.20
C GLN A 95 9.86 1.85 -3.41
N VAL A 96 10.75 1.14 -2.69
CA VAL A 96 10.76 -0.31 -2.69
C VAL A 96 9.72 -0.84 -1.70
N SER A 97 8.98 -1.84 -2.14
CA SER A 97 8.01 -2.57 -1.33
C SER A 97 8.14 -4.08 -1.51
N SER A 98 7.45 -4.84 -0.71
CA SER A 98 7.54 -6.29 -0.76
C SER A 98 6.19 -6.99 -0.57
N SER A 99 6.15 -8.27 -0.99
CA SER A 99 5.05 -9.16 -0.64
C SER A 99 5.24 -9.72 0.77
N ARG A 100 4.15 -10.18 1.40
CA ARG A 100 4.18 -10.83 2.71
C ARG A 100 5.25 -11.93 2.83
N ALA A 101 5.47 -12.71 1.78
CA ALA A 101 6.43 -13.80 1.80
C ALA A 101 7.88 -13.35 2.08
N MET A 102 8.21 -12.11 1.74
CA MET A 102 9.55 -11.55 1.98
C MET A 102 9.68 -10.98 3.40
N VAL A 103 8.56 -10.55 3.97
CA VAL A 103 8.48 -10.11 5.38
C VAL A 103 8.54 -11.34 6.30
N ASP A 104 7.76 -12.39 5.99
CA ASP A 104 7.77 -13.64 6.75
C ASP A 104 9.16 -14.32 6.71
N ALA A 105 9.94 -14.11 5.64
CA ALA A 105 11.33 -14.55 5.52
C ALA A 105 12.36 -13.65 6.22
N GLY A 106 11.94 -12.54 6.84
CA GLY A 106 12.82 -11.60 7.53
C GLY A 106 13.71 -10.74 6.62
N ILE A 107 13.46 -10.75 5.30
CA ILE A 107 14.28 -10.00 4.32
C ILE A 107 13.86 -8.54 4.26
N MET A 108 12.56 -8.26 4.40
CA MET A 108 12.01 -6.91 4.36
C MET A 108 11.18 -6.61 5.61
N PRO A 109 11.19 -5.36 6.11
CA PRO A 109 10.40 -4.98 7.26
C PRO A 109 8.89 -4.91 6.93
N HIS A 110 8.05 -5.07 7.94
CA HIS A 110 6.60 -5.12 7.80
C HIS A 110 5.98 -3.83 7.25
N ASP A 111 6.58 -2.69 7.53
CA ASP A 111 6.13 -1.37 7.04
C ASP A 111 6.27 -1.22 5.52
N ARG A 112 7.06 -2.06 4.87
CA ARG A 112 7.21 -2.15 3.42
C ARG A 112 6.31 -3.20 2.78
N GLN A 113 5.48 -3.89 3.56
CA GLN A 113 4.57 -4.91 3.04
C GLN A 113 3.36 -4.30 2.35
N VAL A 114 3.12 -4.72 1.10
CA VAL A 114 1.89 -4.40 0.35
C VAL A 114 0.96 -5.61 0.31
N GLY A 115 -0.30 -5.42 0.66
CA GLY A 115 -1.33 -6.47 0.57
C GLY A 115 -2.45 -6.33 1.60
N GLN A 116 -3.28 -7.37 1.72
CA GLN A 116 -4.41 -7.36 2.66
C GLN A 116 -4.00 -7.23 4.12
N THR A 117 -2.88 -7.84 4.49
CA THR A 117 -2.32 -7.84 5.85
C THR A 117 -1.24 -6.79 6.05
N GLY A 118 -0.92 -6.03 5.01
CA GLY A 118 0.02 -4.92 5.02
C GLY A 118 -0.65 -3.61 4.62
N LYS A 119 0.16 -2.71 4.08
CA LYS A 119 -0.32 -1.41 3.63
C LYS A 119 -1.10 -1.51 2.32
N THR A 120 -2.19 -0.75 2.21
CA THR A 120 -2.93 -0.58 0.96
C THR A 120 -2.34 0.62 0.24
N VAL A 121 -1.86 0.41 -0.98
CA VAL A 121 -1.19 1.42 -1.79
C VAL A 121 -1.95 1.70 -3.08
N ARG A 122 -1.79 2.91 -3.59
CA ARG A 122 -2.37 3.33 -4.87
C ARG A 122 -1.39 4.20 -5.66
N PRO A 123 -0.27 3.64 -6.09
CA PRO A 123 0.70 4.37 -6.90
C PRO A 123 0.16 4.61 -8.32
N ASP A 124 0.74 5.59 -9.00
CA ASP A 124 0.51 5.83 -10.42
C ASP A 124 1.14 4.71 -11.27
N LEU A 125 2.32 4.24 -10.85
CA LEU A 125 3.03 3.10 -11.45
C LEU A 125 3.40 2.08 -10.38
N TYR A 126 3.07 0.81 -10.64
CA TYR A 126 3.44 -0.32 -9.79
C TYR A 126 4.21 -1.37 -10.60
N ILE A 127 5.50 -1.51 -10.32
CA ILE A 127 6.38 -2.50 -10.95
C ILE A 127 6.45 -3.70 -10.01
N ALA A 128 5.90 -4.84 -10.44
CA ALA A 128 5.88 -6.06 -9.64
C ALA A 128 6.91 -7.06 -10.16
N CYS A 129 7.96 -7.29 -9.38
CA CYS A 129 9.02 -8.22 -9.69
C CYS A 129 8.79 -9.53 -8.93
N CYS A 130 8.61 -10.64 -9.70
CA CYS A 130 8.50 -11.98 -9.13
C CYS A 130 7.34 -12.16 -8.12
N ILE A 131 6.24 -11.44 -8.32
CA ILE A 131 5.00 -11.56 -7.55
C ILE A 131 3.99 -12.37 -8.39
N PRO A 132 3.33 -13.42 -7.85
CA PRO A 132 2.33 -14.20 -8.57
C PRO A 132 1.12 -13.36 -9.00
N TRP A 133 0.73 -13.51 -10.28
CA TRP A 133 -0.35 -12.75 -10.95
C TRP A 133 -1.69 -12.66 -10.22
N PRO A 134 -2.23 -13.69 -9.55
CA PRO A 134 -3.58 -13.64 -8.99
C PRO A 134 -3.81 -12.54 -7.95
N ARG A 135 -2.75 -11.95 -7.41
CA ARG A 135 -2.83 -10.89 -6.38
C ARG A 135 -2.82 -9.47 -6.94
N LEU A 136 -2.57 -9.32 -8.24
CA LEU A 136 -2.47 -8.01 -8.90
C LEU A 136 -3.75 -7.74 -9.70
N ARG A 137 -4.73 -7.08 -9.09
CA ARG A 137 -6.01 -6.76 -9.73
C ARG A 137 -6.06 -5.38 -10.41
N ARG A 138 -4.95 -4.69 -10.63
CA ARG A 138 -4.95 -3.30 -11.14
C ARG A 138 -4.41 -3.16 -12.54
N LYS A 139 -5.03 -2.27 -13.33
CA LYS A 139 -4.79 -2.01 -14.77
C LYS A 139 -3.42 -1.40 -15.13
N ARG A 140 -2.58 -1.04 -14.15
CA ARG A 140 -1.28 -0.35 -14.35
C ARG A 140 -0.12 -1.05 -13.63
N ALA A 141 -0.13 -2.38 -13.58
CA ALA A 141 0.96 -3.15 -13.01
C ALA A 141 1.82 -3.75 -14.11
N TRP A 142 3.11 -3.52 -14.07
CA TRP A 142 4.12 -4.20 -14.89
C TRP A 142 4.65 -5.39 -14.10
N LEU A 143 4.68 -6.56 -14.73
CA LEU A 143 5.11 -7.79 -14.10
C LEU A 143 6.43 -8.24 -14.69
N CYS A 144 7.50 -8.30 -13.88
CA CYS A 144 8.75 -8.94 -14.24
C CYS A 144 8.76 -10.38 -13.69
N ARG A 145 8.99 -11.37 -14.57
CA ARG A 145 9.08 -12.80 -14.23
C ARG A 145 10.52 -13.30 -14.33
N PRO A 146 11.00 -14.16 -13.40
CA PRO A 146 12.28 -14.82 -13.58
C PRO A 146 12.23 -15.78 -14.76
N LYS A 147 13.32 -15.89 -15.51
CA LYS A 147 13.51 -16.90 -16.56
C LYS A 147 13.46 -18.30 -15.94
N GLY A 148 12.52 -19.15 -16.35
CA GLY A 148 12.54 -20.57 -15.98
C GLY A 148 11.21 -21.27 -15.76
N THR A 149 10.09 -20.58 -15.68
CA THR A 149 8.77 -21.23 -15.56
C THR A 149 8.03 -21.15 -16.89
N GLY A 150 7.96 -22.28 -17.61
CA GLY A 150 7.53 -22.40 -19.01
C GLY A 150 6.04 -22.22 -19.32
N GLU A 151 5.34 -21.27 -18.71
CA GLU A 151 3.97 -20.95 -19.09
C GLU A 151 3.90 -19.64 -19.87
N ARG A 152 3.37 -19.72 -21.07
CA ARG A 152 3.07 -18.60 -21.96
C ARG A 152 1.93 -17.76 -21.37
N LEU A 153 2.19 -16.51 -21.08
CA LEU A 153 1.17 -15.49 -20.84
C LEU A 153 1.33 -14.42 -21.91
N GLY A 154 0.18 -13.87 -22.35
CA GLY A 154 0.01 -12.91 -23.43
C GLY A 154 0.95 -11.69 -23.41
N PRO A 155 0.78 -10.71 -24.32
CA PRO A 155 1.84 -9.78 -24.72
C PRO A 155 2.24 -8.85 -23.57
N THR A 156 3.27 -9.27 -22.83
CA THR A 156 4.04 -8.39 -21.95
C THR A 156 5.38 -8.15 -22.63
N PRO A 157 5.83 -6.91 -22.81
CA PRO A 157 7.17 -6.67 -23.34
C PRO A 157 8.19 -7.35 -22.42
N ASN A 158 9.10 -8.11 -23.04
CA ASN A 158 10.19 -8.84 -22.38
C ASN A 158 11.18 -7.86 -21.73
N PHE A 159 10.89 -7.37 -20.55
CA PHE A 159 11.82 -6.52 -19.80
C PHE A 159 12.73 -7.30 -18.84
N CYS A 160 12.58 -8.62 -18.75
CA CYS A 160 13.42 -9.51 -17.92
C CYS A 160 14.67 -10.05 -18.66
N GLY A 161 15.27 -9.26 -19.53
CA GLY A 161 16.42 -9.69 -20.32
C GLY A 161 17.77 -9.14 -19.92
N ALA A 162 17.87 -8.28 -18.91
CA ALA A 162 19.10 -7.53 -18.62
C ALA A 162 19.51 -7.45 -17.13
N PHE A 163 19.09 -8.44 -16.30
CA PHE A 163 19.61 -8.56 -14.93
C PHE A 163 20.04 -9.98 -14.60
#